data_911f08c5c9b3ad9bd069ab20ed7f7ed8
#
_entry.id   911f08c5c9b3ad9bd069ab20ed7f7ed8
#
_cell.length_a   1.000
_cell.length_b   1.000
_cell.length_c   1.000
_cell.angle_alpha   90.00
_cell.angle_beta   90.00
_cell.angle_gamma   90.00
#
_symmetry.space_group_name_H-M   'P 1'
#
loop_
_entity.id
_entity.type
_entity.pdbx_description
1 polymer ?
#
loop_
_entity_poly.entity_id
_entity_poly.type
_entity_poly.pdbx_seq_one_letter_code
_entity_poly.pdbx_strand_id
1 'polypeptide(L)'
;TKASMPTHIKAAKEALLCYIVEKNDASFVDGKMIFLQGSPVLEALNGIKLGRLSGIVAHYVPQYLLKNRLPSWETNCIEDWDTKVTAIVEETVNEDMSVISGIPSWVQMYFEKLIDKTGKKISEIFPNFNFFIYGGVNFEPYKNKFEALIGKKIDYIELYPASEGFIAYQDSQKEQGMLLQLNSGIFYEFIPANEFFNENPTRISVEDVQLGVNYVIILNTNAGLWGYNIGDTVEFTSLLPYRIKVTGRIKHFISAFGEHVIGKEVEKALNDAIKGTNTNVSEFTVAPQVNPPEGLPYHEWFIEFENEEENSNELASKIDASM
;
A
#
# COMPACT_ATOMS: atom_id res chain seq x y z
N THR A 1 1.45 -16.46 -14.57
CA THR A 1 0.73 -16.85 -13.33
C THR A 1 1.28 -18.15 -12.73
N LYS A 2 1.47 -19.24 -13.50
CA LYS A 2 2.02 -20.49 -12.95
C LYS A 2 3.44 -20.32 -12.37
N ALA A 3 4.25 -19.46 -12.96
CA ALA A 3 5.61 -19.19 -12.49
C ALA A 3 5.63 -18.23 -11.28
N SER A 4 4.74 -17.23 -11.24
CA SER A 4 4.75 -16.18 -10.22
C SER A 4 3.94 -16.51 -8.95
N MET A 5 2.84 -17.27 -9.04
CA MET A 5 2.02 -17.59 -7.87
C MET A 5 2.77 -18.30 -6.73
N PRO A 6 3.62 -19.31 -6.99
CA PRO A 6 4.39 -19.93 -5.92
C PRO A 6 5.30 -18.93 -5.18
N THR A 7 5.89 -17.97 -5.89
CA THR A 7 6.76 -16.95 -5.27
C THR A 7 5.96 -15.97 -4.43
N HIS A 8 4.76 -15.56 -4.86
CA HIS A 8 3.85 -14.73 -4.05
C HIS A 8 3.47 -15.41 -2.73
N ILE A 9 3.06 -16.68 -2.80
CA ILE A 9 2.67 -17.43 -1.60
C ILE A 9 3.88 -17.63 -0.68
N LYS A 10 5.06 -17.93 -1.25
CA LYS A 10 6.29 -18.09 -0.50
C LYS A 10 6.65 -16.80 0.23
N ALA A 11 6.70 -15.67 -0.47
CA ALA A 11 7.06 -14.37 0.11
C ALA A 11 6.09 -13.92 1.21
N ALA A 12 4.77 -14.09 1.02
CA ALA A 12 3.79 -13.80 2.05
C ALA A 12 3.98 -14.68 3.31
N LYS A 13 4.32 -15.96 3.14
CA LYS A 13 4.63 -16.86 4.27
C LYS A 13 5.93 -16.45 4.97
N GLU A 14 6.97 -16.09 4.22
CA GLU A 14 8.26 -15.65 4.77
C GLU A 14 8.09 -14.38 5.59
N ALA A 15 7.30 -13.40 5.13
CA ALA A 15 6.97 -12.20 5.90
C ALA A 15 6.35 -12.54 7.27
N LEU A 16 5.35 -13.43 7.29
CA LEU A 16 4.74 -13.91 8.53
C LEU A 16 5.71 -14.69 9.42
N LEU A 17 6.58 -15.52 8.84
CA LEU A 17 7.58 -16.27 9.60
C LEU A 17 8.61 -15.34 10.22
N CYS A 18 9.09 -14.31 9.51
CA CYS A 18 9.99 -13.30 10.07
C CYS A 18 9.35 -12.61 11.28
N TYR A 19 8.08 -12.22 11.16
CA TYR A 19 7.33 -11.62 12.27
C TYR A 19 7.22 -12.56 13.48
N ILE A 20 6.80 -13.82 13.25
CA ILE A 20 6.68 -14.83 14.31
C ILE A 20 8.02 -15.03 15.04
N VAL A 21 9.11 -15.15 14.29
CA VAL A 21 10.45 -15.35 14.86
C VAL A 21 10.90 -14.11 15.65
N GLU A 22 10.69 -12.90 15.12
CA GLU A 22 11.09 -11.66 15.80
C GLU A 22 10.30 -11.43 17.10
N LYS A 23 8.97 -11.68 17.07
CA LYS A 23 8.10 -11.49 18.23
C LYS A 23 8.08 -12.68 19.18
N ASN A 24 8.54 -13.84 18.73
CA ASN A 24 8.39 -15.14 19.41
C ASN A 24 6.91 -15.42 19.78
N ASP A 25 6.00 -15.01 18.91
CA ASP A 25 4.55 -15.12 19.09
C ASP A 25 3.85 -15.46 17.77
N ALA A 26 2.99 -16.46 17.79
CA ALA A 26 2.16 -16.87 16.67
C ALA A 26 0.67 -16.92 17.06
N SER A 27 0.29 -16.37 18.21
CA SER A 27 -1.08 -16.44 18.76
C SER A 27 -2.14 -15.81 17.83
N PHE A 28 -1.72 -14.89 16.94
CA PHE A 28 -2.61 -14.27 15.97
C PHE A 28 -3.26 -15.28 15.00
N VAL A 29 -2.72 -16.49 14.83
CA VAL A 29 -3.31 -17.53 13.94
C VAL A 29 -4.50 -18.25 14.58
N ASP A 30 -4.71 -18.10 15.88
CA ASP A 30 -5.79 -18.76 16.61
C ASP A 30 -7.14 -18.04 16.41
N GLY A 31 -7.11 -16.74 16.14
CA GLY A 31 -8.30 -15.92 15.85
C GLY A 31 -8.68 -15.92 14.37
N LYS A 32 -9.66 -15.08 14.04
CA LYS A 32 -10.13 -14.88 12.67
C LYS A 32 -9.20 -13.91 11.91
N MET A 33 -8.95 -14.26 10.67
CA MET A 33 -8.19 -13.45 9.71
C MET A 33 -9.12 -12.85 8.68
N ILE A 34 -9.30 -11.54 8.70
CA ILE A 34 -10.17 -10.82 7.77
C ILE A 34 -9.33 -10.31 6.59
N PHE A 35 -9.74 -10.66 5.37
CA PHE A 35 -9.10 -10.22 4.14
C PHE A 35 -10.02 -9.33 3.34
N LEU A 36 -9.74 -8.02 3.31
CA LEU A 36 -10.41 -7.06 2.46
C LEU A 36 -9.73 -7.05 1.09
N GLN A 37 -10.38 -7.67 0.11
CA GLN A 37 -9.81 -7.89 -1.22
C GLN A 37 -10.86 -7.70 -2.32
N GLY A 38 -10.40 -7.53 -3.57
CA GLY A 38 -11.28 -7.54 -4.72
C GLY A 38 -12.01 -8.87 -4.90
N SER A 39 -13.07 -8.86 -5.70
CA SER A 39 -13.83 -10.08 -6.00
C SER A 39 -12.92 -11.20 -6.52
N PRO A 40 -13.08 -12.44 -6.00
CA PRO A 40 -12.36 -13.61 -6.49
C PRO A 40 -12.94 -14.20 -7.78
N VAL A 41 -14.02 -13.63 -8.28
CA VAL A 41 -14.61 -14.05 -9.56
C VAL A 41 -13.62 -13.77 -10.69
N LEU A 42 -13.35 -14.78 -11.50
CA LEU A 42 -12.42 -14.70 -12.62
C LEU A 42 -13.21 -14.72 -13.93
N GLU A 43 -12.95 -13.74 -14.77
CA GLU A 43 -13.41 -13.74 -16.15
C GLU A 43 -12.63 -14.74 -16.99
N ALA A 44 -13.12 -15.07 -18.17
CA ALA A 44 -12.43 -15.90 -19.14
C ALA A 44 -12.38 -15.23 -20.51
N LEU A 45 -11.18 -15.04 -21.03
CA LEU A 45 -10.95 -14.57 -22.39
C LEU A 45 -10.13 -15.63 -23.16
N ASN A 46 -10.70 -16.17 -24.23
CA ASN A 46 -10.06 -17.22 -25.02
C ASN A 46 -9.55 -18.42 -24.18
N GLY A 47 -10.30 -18.82 -23.16
CA GLY A 47 -9.93 -19.92 -22.25
C GLY A 47 -8.88 -19.55 -21.19
N ILE A 48 -8.39 -18.31 -21.15
CA ILE A 48 -7.48 -17.81 -20.13
C ILE A 48 -8.29 -17.10 -19.06
N LYS A 49 -8.07 -17.49 -17.79
CA LYS A 49 -8.71 -16.82 -16.65
C LYS A 49 -8.03 -15.49 -16.37
N LEU A 50 -8.83 -14.45 -16.21
CA LEU A 50 -8.43 -13.07 -15.92
C LEU A 50 -9.05 -12.61 -14.61
N GLY A 51 -8.32 -11.82 -13.84
CA GLY A 51 -8.81 -11.24 -12.59
C GLY A 51 -7.75 -10.37 -11.91
N ARG A 52 -8.17 -9.67 -10.87
CA ARG A 52 -7.23 -8.93 -10.01
C ARG A 52 -6.32 -9.91 -9.27
N LEU A 53 -5.09 -9.51 -8.98
CA LEU A 53 -4.10 -10.36 -8.28
C LEU A 53 -4.68 -10.93 -6.98
N SER A 54 -5.32 -10.11 -6.14
CA SER A 54 -5.93 -10.55 -4.88
C SER A 54 -7.02 -11.61 -5.08
N GLY A 55 -7.84 -11.45 -6.13
CA GLY A 55 -8.85 -12.43 -6.53
C GLY A 55 -8.23 -13.75 -6.99
N ILE A 56 -7.16 -13.69 -7.80
CA ILE A 56 -6.42 -14.88 -8.23
C ILE A 56 -5.80 -15.61 -7.02
N VAL A 57 -5.13 -14.87 -6.12
CA VAL A 57 -4.49 -15.42 -4.91
C VAL A 57 -5.51 -16.14 -4.02
N ALA A 58 -6.76 -15.66 -3.97
CA ALA A 58 -7.83 -16.28 -3.19
C ALA A 58 -8.05 -17.77 -3.52
N HIS A 59 -7.79 -18.17 -4.78
CA HIS A 59 -7.90 -19.57 -5.22
C HIS A 59 -6.71 -20.45 -4.81
N TYR A 60 -5.63 -19.87 -4.31
CA TYR A 60 -4.40 -20.57 -3.92
C TYR A 60 -4.19 -20.62 -2.40
N VAL A 61 -5.15 -20.11 -1.61
CA VAL A 61 -5.06 -20.15 -0.15
C VAL A 61 -5.12 -21.61 0.33
N PRO A 62 -4.16 -22.06 1.16
CA PRO A 62 -4.17 -23.41 1.70
C PRO A 62 -5.43 -23.70 2.52
N GLN A 63 -5.98 -24.92 2.40
CA GLN A 63 -7.23 -25.30 3.07
C GLN A 63 -7.19 -25.13 4.60
N TYR A 64 -6.04 -25.33 5.24
CA TYR A 64 -5.90 -25.18 6.69
C TYR A 64 -6.08 -23.72 7.16
N LEU A 65 -5.87 -22.74 6.29
CA LEU A 65 -6.13 -21.31 6.59
C LEU A 65 -7.59 -20.90 6.33
N LEU A 66 -8.34 -21.66 5.52
CA LEU A 66 -9.71 -21.30 5.16
C LEU A 66 -10.66 -21.32 6.36
N LYS A 67 -10.40 -22.16 7.37
CA LYS A 67 -11.24 -22.29 8.58
C LYS A 67 -11.34 -20.97 9.37
N ASN A 68 -10.27 -20.21 9.41
CA ASN A 68 -10.18 -18.96 10.18
C ASN A 68 -10.23 -17.71 9.28
N ARG A 69 -10.48 -17.89 7.99
CA ARG A 69 -10.51 -16.80 7.02
C ARG A 69 -11.92 -16.24 6.86
N LEU A 70 -12.04 -14.91 6.90
CA LEU A 70 -13.24 -14.14 6.61
C LEU A 70 -12.91 -13.03 5.58
N PRO A 71 -13.89 -12.47 4.90
CA PRO A 71 -15.28 -12.92 4.87
C PRO A 71 -15.44 -14.23 4.08
N SER A 72 -16.66 -14.76 4.06
CA SER A 72 -17.06 -15.93 3.27
C SER A 72 -16.79 -15.72 1.78
N TRP A 73 -16.80 -16.81 1.02
CA TRP A 73 -16.63 -16.74 -0.42
C TRP A 73 -17.74 -15.94 -1.09
N GLU A 74 -18.98 -16.14 -0.64
CA GLU A 74 -20.18 -15.47 -1.13
C GLU A 74 -20.08 -13.96 -0.94
N THR A 75 -19.71 -13.51 0.24
CA THR A 75 -19.51 -12.09 0.55
C THR A 75 -18.34 -11.50 -0.27
N ASN A 76 -17.28 -12.26 -0.47
CA ASN A 76 -16.15 -11.81 -1.30
C ASN A 76 -16.52 -11.65 -2.78
N CYS A 77 -17.52 -12.36 -3.29
CA CYS A 77 -17.98 -12.25 -4.67
C CYS A 77 -18.82 -11.00 -4.94
N ILE A 78 -19.24 -10.26 -3.93
CA ILE A 78 -19.97 -8.99 -4.11
C ILE A 78 -19.07 -8.00 -4.83
N GLU A 79 -19.53 -7.43 -5.94
CA GLU A 79 -18.76 -6.50 -6.76
C GLU A 79 -18.83 -5.07 -6.24
N ASP A 80 -20.01 -4.61 -5.86
CA ASP A 80 -20.21 -3.27 -5.31
C ASP A 80 -19.55 -3.17 -3.93
N TRP A 81 -18.64 -2.21 -3.80
CA TRP A 81 -17.77 -2.14 -2.62
C TRP A 81 -18.53 -1.74 -1.35
N ASP A 82 -19.48 -0.82 -1.43
CA ASP A 82 -20.23 -0.37 -0.26
C ASP A 82 -21.15 -1.48 0.28
N THR A 83 -21.83 -2.18 -0.61
CA THR A 83 -22.62 -3.38 -0.30
C THR A 83 -21.73 -4.47 0.31
N LYS A 84 -20.58 -4.70 -0.28
CA LYS A 84 -19.62 -5.71 0.18
C LYS A 84 -19.11 -5.42 1.58
N VAL A 85 -18.66 -4.19 1.84
CA VAL A 85 -18.11 -3.84 3.15
C VAL A 85 -19.20 -3.89 4.23
N THR A 86 -20.43 -3.55 3.90
CA THR A 86 -21.58 -3.70 4.78
C THR A 86 -21.83 -5.18 5.13
N ALA A 87 -21.82 -6.08 4.13
CA ALA A 87 -21.96 -7.51 4.35
C ALA A 87 -20.79 -8.08 5.19
N ILE A 88 -19.56 -7.60 4.98
CA ILE A 88 -18.40 -7.99 5.79
C ILE A 88 -18.60 -7.59 7.26
N VAL A 89 -19.10 -6.38 7.53
CA VAL A 89 -19.41 -5.92 8.90
C VAL A 89 -20.42 -6.83 9.57
N GLU A 90 -21.52 -7.18 8.86
CA GLU A 90 -22.55 -8.09 9.41
C GLU A 90 -21.97 -9.48 9.74
N GLU A 91 -21.12 -10.02 8.87
CA GLU A 91 -20.52 -11.34 9.02
C GLU A 91 -19.47 -11.39 10.15
N THR A 92 -18.79 -10.26 10.43
CA THR A 92 -17.57 -10.29 11.25
C THR A 92 -17.71 -9.62 12.61
N VAL A 93 -18.73 -8.80 12.86
CA VAL A 93 -18.86 -7.98 14.07
C VAL A 93 -18.85 -8.77 15.40
N ASN A 94 -19.23 -10.05 15.35
CA ASN A 94 -19.27 -10.93 16.53
C ASN A 94 -18.13 -11.98 16.52
N GLU A 95 -17.21 -11.89 15.58
CA GLU A 95 -16.10 -12.82 15.46
C GLU A 95 -14.89 -12.35 16.27
N ASP A 96 -13.97 -13.25 16.58
CA ASP A 96 -12.71 -12.92 17.24
C ASP A 96 -11.61 -12.61 16.21
N MET A 97 -11.61 -11.38 15.69
CA MET A 97 -10.58 -10.96 14.74
C MET A 97 -9.24 -10.76 15.44
N SER A 98 -8.20 -11.41 14.94
CA SER A 98 -6.81 -11.22 15.36
C SER A 98 -5.97 -10.50 14.30
N VAL A 99 -6.27 -10.73 13.02
CA VAL A 99 -5.54 -10.18 11.87
C VAL A 99 -6.52 -9.56 10.88
N ILE A 100 -6.13 -8.42 10.32
CA ILE A 100 -6.77 -7.87 9.13
C ILE A 100 -5.72 -7.67 8.03
N SER A 101 -6.12 -7.92 6.78
CA SER A 101 -5.29 -7.64 5.61
C SER A 101 -6.09 -6.90 4.56
N GLY A 102 -5.53 -5.84 4.01
CA GLY A 102 -6.18 -5.04 2.98
C GLY A 102 -5.44 -3.75 2.66
N ILE A 103 -5.94 -3.04 1.67
CA ILE A 103 -5.48 -1.68 1.37
C ILE A 103 -5.96 -0.75 2.51
N PRO A 104 -5.13 0.15 3.04
CA PRO A 104 -5.48 1.00 4.17
C PRO A 104 -6.83 1.71 4.03
N SER A 105 -7.14 2.35 2.91
CA SER A 105 -8.43 3.01 2.71
C SER A 105 -9.64 2.07 2.85
N TRP A 106 -9.53 0.82 2.39
CA TRP A 106 -10.61 -0.16 2.53
C TRP A 106 -10.78 -0.63 3.97
N VAL A 107 -9.65 -0.82 4.68
CA VAL A 107 -9.68 -1.19 6.11
C VAL A 107 -10.25 -0.05 6.94
N GLN A 108 -9.93 1.21 6.61
CA GLN A 108 -10.50 2.38 7.26
C GLN A 108 -12.03 2.39 7.12
N MET A 109 -12.56 2.29 5.91
CA MET A 109 -14.03 2.23 5.67
C MET A 109 -14.71 1.11 6.46
N TYR A 110 -14.07 -0.06 6.54
CA TYR A 110 -14.57 -1.17 7.33
C TYR A 110 -14.59 -0.84 8.82
N PHE A 111 -13.53 -0.23 9.36
CA PHE A 111 -13.46 0.18 10.76
C PHE A 111 -14.50 1.26 11.09
N GLU A 112 -14.66 2.24 10.24
CA GLU A 112 -15.67 3.30 10.40
C GLU A 112 -17.08 2.71 10.45
N LYS A 113 -17.45 1.83 9.50
CA LYS A 113 -18.76 1.16 9.52
C LYS A 113 -18.97 0.29 10.77
N LEU A 114 -17.93 -0.36 11.29
CA LEU A 114 -18.01 -1.11 12.56
C LEU A 114 -18.26 -0.18 13.76
N ILE A 115 -17.58 0.95 13.82
CA ILE A 115 -17.74 1.95 14.86
C ILE A 115 -19.13 2.56 14.80
N ASP A 116 -19.59 2.94 13.62
CA ASP A 116 -20.95 3.47 13.41
C ASP A 116 -22.02 2.50 13.88
N LYS A 117 -21.85 1.21 13.60
CA LYS A 117 -22.78 0.16 14.00
C LYS A 117 -22.79 -0.12 15.50
N THR A 118 -21.62 -0.05 16.14
CA THR A 118 -21.45 -0.54 17.53
C THR A 118 -21.28 0.56 18.56
N GLY A 119 -20.87 1.75 18.16
CA GLY A 119 -20.47 2.84 19.06
C GLY A 119 -19.16 2.58 19.81
N LYS A 120 -18.36 1.58 19.41
CA LYS A 120 -17.15 1.11 20.11
C LYS A 120 -15.92 1.24 19.24
N LYS A 121 -14.74 1.44 19.86
CA LYS A 121 -13.46 1.36 19.16
C LYS A 121 -13.17 -0.07 18.72
N ILE A 122 -12.32 -0.22 17.71
CA ILE A 122 -11.99 -1.53 17.13
C ILE A 122 -11.39 -2.48 18.17
N SER A 123 -10.55 -1.99 19.10
CA SER A 123 -10.00 -2.81 20.19
C SER A 123 -11.04 -3.27 21.22
N GLU A 124 -12.19 -2.61 21.31
CA GLU A 124 -13.29 -3.03 22.18
C GLU A 124 -14.20 -4.05 21.49
N ILE A 125 -14.31 -3.97 20.15
CA ILE A 125 -15.04 -4.96 19.35
C ILE A 125 -14.20 -6.23 19.24
N PHE A 126 -12.89 -6.08 18.93
CA PHE A 126 -11.94 -7.16 18.73
C PHE A 126 -10.76 -7.05 19.70
N PRO A 127 -10.88 -7.52 20.93
CA PRO A 127 -9.83 -7.40 21.95
C PRO A 127 -8.50 -8.07 21.54
N ASN A 128 -8.57 -9.18 20.76
CA ASN A 128 -7.42 -9.94 20.30
C ASN A 128 -6.82 -9.42 18.97
N PHE A 129 -7.37 -8.35 18.39
CA PHE A 129 -6.81 -7.74 17.18
C PHE A 129 -5.46 -7.09 17.47
N ASN A 130 -4.39 -7.61 16.89
CA ASN A 130 -3.02 -7.18 17.14
C ASN A 130 -2.21 -6.91 15.88
N PHE A 131 -2.73 -7.24 14.69
CA PHE A 131 -1.88 -7.34 13.52
C PHE A 131 -2.57 -6.90 12.23
N PHE A 132 -1.99 -5.93 11.53
CA PHE A 132 -2.47 -5.45 10.24
C PHE A 132 -1.43 -5.67 9.13
N ILE A 133 -1.85 -6.36 8.07
CA ILE A 133 -1.04 -6.62 6.88
C ILE A 133 -1.57 -5.74 5.75
N TYR A 134 -0.73 -4.87 5.23
CA TYR A 134 -1.14 -3.94 4.18
C TYR A 134 -0.13 -3.91 3.02
N GLY A 135 -0.53 -3.22 1.95
CA GLY A 135 0.31 -2.96 0.78
C GLY A 135 -0.45 -2.14 -0.24
N GLY A 136 0.25 -1.75 -1.30
CA GLY A 136 -0.34 -1.06 -2.45
C GLY A 136 -0.39 0.46 -2.34
N VAL A 137 -0.25 1.03 -1.13
CA VAL A 137 -0.19 2.46 -0.89
C VAL A 137 0.72 2.77 0.29
N ASN A 138 1.24 4.00 0.35
CA ASN A 138 1.94 4.50 1.53
C ASN A 138 0.96 4.60 2.72
N PHE A 139 1.32 4.00 3.85
CA PHE A 139 0.46 3.95 5.04
C PHE A 139 0.63 5.15 5.98
N GLU A 140 1.75 5.87 5.91
CA GLU A 140 2.04 6.95 6.86
C GLU A 140 0.91 8.00 6.97
N PRO A 141 0.23 8.43 5.88
CA PRO A 141 -0.89 9.36 5.98
C PRO A 141 -2.10 8.81 6.78
N TYR A 142 -2.29 7.50 6.79
CA TYR A 142 -3.43 6.85 7.45
C TYR A 142 -3.16 6.49 8.92
N LYS A 143 -1.90 6.47 9.35
CA LYS A 143 -1.47 5.89 10.62
C LYS A 143 -2.15 6.50 11.84
N ASN A 144 -2.17 7.82 11.94
CA ASN A 144 -2.77 8.51 13.08
C ASN A 144 -4.27 8.22 13.20
N LYS A 145 -4.97 8.22 12.07
CA LYS A 145 -6.40 7.90 12.03
C LYS A 145 -6.66 6.46 12.44
N PHE A 146 -5.85 5.51 11.94
CA PHE A 146 -5.92 4.10 12.33
C PHE A 146 -5.71 3.92 13.84
N GLU A 147 -4.70 4.56 14.42
CA GLU A 147 -4.46 4.50 15.87
C GLU A 147 -5.66 5.03 16.68
N ALA A 148 -6.31 6.09 16.22
CA ALA A 148 -7.51 6.65 16.83
C ALA A 148 -8.73 5.70 16.74
N LEU A 149 -8.97 5.11 15.56
CA LEU A 149 -10.07 4.17 15.33
C LEU A 149 -9.86 2.87 16.12
N ILE A 150 -8.63 2.36 16.14
CA ILE A 150 -8.30 1.11 16.81
C ILE A 150 -8.31 1.30 18.34
N GLY A 151 -7.75 2.37 18.87
CA GLY A 151 -7.70 2.69 20.28
C GLY A 151 -6.63 1.95 21.08
N LYS A 152 -5.75 1.20 20.42
CA LYS A 152 -4.53 0.58 20.99
C LYS A 152 -3.43 0.48 19.92
N LYS A 153 -2.19 0.30 20.34
CA LYS A 153 -1.08 -0.01 19.43
C LYS A 153 -1.21 -1.44 18.92
N ILE A 154 -0.99 -1.62 17.64
CA ILE A 154 -0.89 -2.92 16.96
C ILE A 154 0.40 -2.98 16.14
N ASP A 155 0.77 -4.18 15.71
CA ASP A 155 1.88 -4.37 14.79
C ASP A 155 1.41 -4.32 13.33
N TYR A 156 2.33 -3.94 12.45
CA TYR A 156 2.07 -3.78 11.03
C TYR A 156 3.08 -4.57 10.20
N ILE A 157 2.64 -5.16 9.09
CA ILE A 157 3.53 -5.66 8.04
C ILE A 157 3.15 -5.04 6.71
N GLU A 158 4.13 -4.40 6.08
CA GLU A 158 4.02 -3.92 4.72
C GLU A 158 4.45 -5.00 3.74
N LEU A 159 3.65 -5.17 2.68
CA LEU A 159 3.93 -6.06 1.56
C LEU A 159 3.94 -5.27 0.26
N TYR A 160 4.84 -5.63 -0.64
CA TYR A 160 4.90 -5.08 -1.99
C TYR A 160 4.65 -6.16 -3.06
N PRO A 161 3.41 -6.68 -3.13
CA PRO A 161 2.98 -7.55 -4.22
C PRO A 161 2.58 -6.70 -5.43
N ALA A 162 2.96 -7.14 -6.63
CA ALA A 162 2.50 -6.62 -7.89
C ALA A 162 2.03 -7.77 -8.78
N SER A 163 1.22 -7.47 -9.81
CA SER A 163 0.81 -8.50 -10.79
C SER A 163 2.00 -9.13 -11.51
N GLU A 164 3.06 -8.37 -11.63
CA GLU A 164 4.33 -8.71 -12.27
C GLU A 164 5.20 -9.64 -11.41
N GLY A 165 5.08 -9.54 -10.08
CA GLY A 165 5.83 -10.35 -9.13
C GLY A 165 5.74 -9.83 -7.69
N PHE A 166 6.18 -10.64 -6.73
CA PHE A 166 6.30 -10.19 -5.34
C PHE A 166 7.68 -9.57 -5.13
N ILE A 167 7.73 -8.26 -4.92
CA ILE A 167 8.96 -7.47 -4.98
C ILE A 167 9.67 -7.42 -3.64
N ALA A 168 8.94 -7.08 -2.57
CA ALA A 168 9.50 -6.91 -1.24
C ALA A 168 8.46 -7.14 -0.13
N TYR A 169 8.92 -7.40 1.09
CA TYR A 169 8.10 -7.45 2.30
C TYR A 169 8.87 -6.94 3.52
N GLN A 170 8.16 -6.40 4.48
CA GLN A 170 8.74 -6.02 5.77
C GLN A 170 9.13 -7.28 6.54
N ASP A 171 10.44 -7.44 6.81
CA ASP A 171 11.02 -8.59 7.48
C ASP A 171 11.34 -8.33 8.97
N SER A 172 11.20 -7.10 9.43
CA SER A 172 11.47 -6.69 10.81
C SER A 172 10.54 -5.55 11.24
N GLN A 173 10.18 -5.55 12.52
CA GLN A 173 9.45 -4.44 13.16
C GLN A 173 10.37 -3.32 13.63
N LYS A 174 11.69 -3.52 13.59
CA LYS A 174 12.72 -2.60 14.08
C LYS A 174 13.41 -1.84 12.96
N GLU A 175 13.52 -2.47 11.80
CA GLU A 175 14.21 -1.93 10.63
C GLU A 175 13.26 -1.20 9.70
N GLN A 176 13.74 -0.15 9.07
CA GLN A 176 12.95 0.59 8.09
C GLN A 176 13.01 -0.09 6.71
N GLY A 177 11.88 -0.07 6.01
CA GLY A 177 11.76 -0.58 4.65
C GLY A 177 11.46 -2.07 4.59
N MET A 178 11.33 -2.57 3.38
CA MET A 178 10.96 -3.94 3.04
C MET A 178 12.15 -4.67 2.43
N LEU A 179 12.37 -5.92 2.82
CA LEU A 179 13.40 -6.79 2.26
C LEU A 179 13.12 -7.07 0.79
N LEU A 180 14.04 -6.66 -0.09
CA LEU A 180 13.96 -6.89 -1.53
C LEU A 180 14.17 -8.38 -1.84
N GLN A 181 13.26 -8.95 -2.64
CA GLN A 181 13.25 -10.38 -2.97
C GLN A 181 14.17 -10.71 -4.16
N LEU A 182 15.47 -10.89 -3.92
CA LEU A 182 16.47 -11.14 -4.98
C LEU A 182 16.41 -12.56 -5.57
N ASN A 183 15.78 -13.52 -4.86
CA ASN A 183 15.75 -14.93 -5.26
C ASN A 183 14.36 -15.41 -5.70
N SER A 184 13.47 -14.49 -6.06
CA SER A 184 12.07 -14.77 -6.43
C SER A 184 11.85 -14.92 -7.96
N GLY A 185 12.92 -15.05 -8.74
CA GLY A 185 12.82 -15.14 -10.21
C GLY A 185 12.62 -13.80 -10.91
N ILE A 186 13.00 -12.72 -10.23
CA ILE A 186 13.03 -11.35 -10.76
C ILE A 186 14.48 -10.86 -10.72
N PHE A 187 14.97 -10.39 -11.86
CA PHE A 187 16.19 -9.60 -11.94
C PHE A 187 15.80 -8.12 -12.00
N TYR A 188 16.35 -7.35 -11.09
CA TYR A 188 16.04 -5.94 -10.92
C TYR A 188 17.11 -5.07 -11.56
N GLU A 189 16.66 -4.02 -12.23
CA GLU A 189 17.49 -2.91 -12.66
C GLU A 189 16.87 -1.61 -12.13
N PHE A 190 17.70 -0.59 -11.99
CA PHE A 190 17.31 0.68 -11.37
C PHE A 190 17.76 1.84 -12.25
N ILE A 191 16.89 2.84 -12.41
CA ILE A 191 17.20 4.08 -13.10
C ILE A 191 17.03 5.22 -12.09
N PRO A 192 18.04 6.07 -11.84
CA PRO A 192 17.83 7.27 -11.00
C PRO A 192 16.62 8.05 -11.51
N ALA A 193 15.69 8.38 -10.60
CA ALA A 193 14.39 8.96 -10.98
C ALA A 193 14.52 10.27 -11.77
N ASN A 194 15.54 11.08 -11.44
CA ASN A 194 15.86 12.33 -12.11
C ASN A 194 16.42 12.14 -13.54
N GLU A 195 16.87 10.92 -13.89
CA GLU A 195 17.39 10.60 -15.22
C GLU A 195 16.39 9.87 -16.10
N PHE A 196 15.28 9.39 -15.53
CA PHE A 196 14.36 8.47 -16.20
C PHE A 196 13.83 8.97 -17.54
N PHE A 197 13.64 10.28 -17.69
CA PHE A 197 13.14 10.90 -18.93
C PHE A 197 14.23 11.37 -19.88
N ASN A 198 15.51 11.16 -19.54
CA ASN A 198 16.60 11.41 -20.46
C ASN A 198 16.54 10.47 -21.67
N GLU A 199 17.09 10.88 -22.80
CA GLU A 199 17.15 10.05 -24.01
C GLU A 199 17.88 8.72 -23.76
N ASN A 200 18.95 8.75 -22.93
CA ASN A 200 19.75 7.59 -22.55
C ASN A 200 19.96 7.57 -21.03
N PRO A 201 18.96 7.13 -20.24
CA PRO A 201 19.07 7.10 -18.80
C PRO A 201 20.06 6.03 -18.34
N THR A 202 20.78 6.29 -17.26
CA THR A 202 21.68 5.32 -16.63
C THR A 202 20.86 4.18 -16.04
N ARG A 203 21.15 2.94 -16.43
CA ARG A 203 20.52 1.73 -15.92
C ARG A 203 21.56 0.91 -15.17
N ILE A 204 21.33 0.68 -13.88
CA ILE A 204 22.26 0.01 -12.98
C ILE A 204 21.66 -1.27 -12.39
N SER A 205 22.51 -2.17 -11.92
CA SER A 205 22.11 -3.35 -11.17
C SER A 205 21.96 -3.04 -9.67
N VAL A 206 21.47 -4.02 -8.88
CA VAL A 206 21.28 -3.84 -7.44
C VAL A 206 22.61 -3.62 -6.67
N GLU A 207 23.73 -4.04 -7.23
CA GLU A 207 25.05 -3.87 -6.59
C GLU A 207 25.57 -2.42 -6.63
N ASP A 208 25.05 -1.62 -7.58
CA ASP A 208 25.50 -0.25 -7.82
C ASP A 208 24.58 0.81 -7.18
N VAL A 209 23.49 0.40 -6.53
CA VAL A 209 22.53 1.33 -5.91
C VAL A 209 23.12 2.01 -4.68
N GLN A 210 22.62 3.19 -4.38
CA GLN A 210 23.07 4.02 -3.26
C GLN A 210 21.90 4.35 -2.32
N LEU A 211 22.21 4.53 -1.05
CA LEU A 211 21.23 5.01 -0.05
C LEU A 211 20.81 6.44 -0.35
N GLY A 212 19.53 6.74 -0.11
CA GLY A 212 18.99 8.09 -0.25
C GLY A 212 18.76 8.55 -1.70
N VAL A 213 19.05 7.69 -2.69
CA VAL A 213 18.74 7.95 -4.10
C VAL A 213 17.40 7.33 -4.46
N ASN A 214 16.54 8.10 -5.10
CA ASN A 214 15.26 7.62 -5.58
C ASN A 214 15.42 7.00 -6.97
N TYR A 215 14.94 5.76 -7.13
CA TYR A 215 15.09 4.98 -8.36
C TYR A 215 13.74 4.55 -8.93
N VAL A 216 13.61 4.57 -10.24
CA VAL A 216 12.57 3.82 -10.95
C VAL A 216 12.98 2.35 -11.00
N ILE A 217 12.12 1.46 -10.54
CA ILE A 217 12.38 0.02 -10.54
C ILE A 217 11.97 -0.61 -11.89
N ILE A 218 12.88 -1.38 -12.48
CA ILE A 218 12.70 -2.08 -13.74
C ILE A 218 12.77 -3.58 -13.46
N LEU A 219 11.81 -4.32 -13.98
CA LEU A 219 11.67 -5.75 -13.73
C LEU A 219 12.03 -6.59 -14.97
N ASN A 220 12.82 -7.64 -14.74
CA ASN A 220 13.01 -8.73 -15.67
C ASN A 220 12.56 -10.02 -14.96
N THR A 221 11.45 -10.61 -15.39
CA THR A 221 10.81 -11.71 -14.65
C THR A 221 10.92 -13.02 -15.41
N ASN A 222 10.98 -14.13 -14.67
CA ASN A 222 10.88 -15.48 -15.21
C ASN A 222 9.51 -15.79 -15.85
N ALA A 223 8.54 -14.90 -15.70
CA ALA A 223 7.22 -14.97 -16.33
C ALA A 223 7.19 -14.33 -17.73
N GLY A 224 8.33 -13.78 -18.20
CA GLY A 224 8.49 -13.27 -19.57
C GLY A 224 8.40 -11.76 -19.72
N LEU A 225 8.45 -10.99 -18.65
CA LEU A 225 8.63 -9.53 -18.73
C LEU A 225 10.13 -9.20 -18.78
N TRP A 226 10.52 -8.33 -19.72
CA TRP A 226 11.91 -7.92 -19.92
C TRP A 226 12.00 -6.40 -19.99
N GLY A 227 12.85 -5.82 -19.12
CA GLY A 227 13.01 -4.36 -19.05
C GLY A 227 11.69 -3.64 -18.75
N TYR A 228 10.81 -4.29 -17.99
CA TYR A 228 9.45 -3.80 -17.74
C TYR A 228 9.46 -2.72 -16.67
N ASN A 229 9.00 -1.51 -17.06
CA ASN A 229 8.76 -0.43 -16.11
C ASN A 229 7.39 -0.59 -15.46
N ILE A 230 7.37 -0.93 -14.19
CA ILE A 230 6.13 -1.03 -13.39
C ILE A 230 5.55 0.36 -13.06
N GLY A 231 6.38 1.41 -13.17
CA GLY A 231 5.99 2.78 -12.90
C GLY A 231 6.21 3.24 -11.48
N ASP A 232 6.69 2.38 -10.60
CA ASP A 232 6.93 2.73 -9.20
C ASP A 232 8.36 3.25 -9.00
N THR A 233 8.52 4.11 -8.00
CA THR A 233 9.82 4.58 -7.52
C THR A 233 10.10 4.04 -6.13
N VAL A 234 11.37 3.75 -5.88
CA VAL A 234 11.85 3.18 -4.61
C VAL A 234 13.13 3.87 -4.15
N GLU A 235 13.35 3.87 -2.85
CA GLU A 235 14.60 4.32 -2.22
C GLU A 235 15.14 3.19 -1.35
N PHE A 236 16.44 2.94 -1.40
CA PHE A 236 17.08 1.97 -0.53
C PHE A 236 17.27 2.54 0.88
N THR A 237 16.81 1.79 1.87
CA THR A 237 16.99 2.10 3.30
C THR A 237 18.15 1.32 3.93
N SER A 238 18.56 0.21 3.26
CA SER A 238 19.71 -0.63 3.64
C SER A 238 20.28 -1.32 2.40
N LEU A 239 21.60 -1.55 2.39
CA LEU A 239 22.30 -2.29 1.33
C LEU A 239 22.71 -3.70 1.78
N LEU A 240 22.64 -4.00 3.08
CA LEU A 240 22.96 -5.32 3.62
C LEU A 240 22.07 -5.63 4.85
N PRO A 241 21.00 -6.39 4.69
CA PRO A 241 20.40 -6.80 3.41
C PRO A 241 19.79 -5.62 2.66
N TYR A 242 19.52 -5.82 1.37
CA TYR A 242 18.84 -4.78 0.57
C TYR A 242 17.40 -4.60 1.06
N ARG A 243 17.09 -3.41 1.57
CA ARG A 243 15.73 -3.00 1.93
C ARG A 243 15.35 -1.75 1.17
N ILE A 244 14.11 -1.70 0.73
CA ILE A 244 13.54 -0.60 -0.04
C ILE A 244 12.28 -0.06 0.64
N LYS A 245 11.97 1.19 0.39
CA LYS A 245 10.64 1.78 0.59
C LYS A 245 10.10 2.27 -0.74
N VAL A 246 8.82 2.12 -0.97
CA VAL A 246 8.14 2.72 -2.14
C VAL A 246 8.00 4.20 -1.87
N THR A 247 8.42 5.03 -2.83
CA THR A 247 8.40 6.49 -2.71
C THR A 247 7.32 7.14 -3.57
N GLY A 248 6.71 6.39 -4.48
CA GLY A 248 5.63 6.89 -5.33
C GLY A 248 5.61 6.22 -6.70
N ARG A 249 5.04 6.90 -7.68
CA ARG A 249 4.97 6.44 -9.05
C ARG A 249 5.53 7.47 -10.02
N ILE A 250 6.41 7.03 -10.92
CA ILE A 250 7.04 7.90 -11.91
C ILE A 250 6.03 8.50 -12.91
N LYS A 251 4.87 7.84 -13.11
CA LYS A 251 3.78 8.36 -13.95
C LYS A 251 2.91 9.43 -13.27
N HIS A 252 2.98 9.53 -11.97
CA HIS A 252 2.28 10.56 -11.18
C HIS A 252 3.19 11.76 -10.93
N PHE A 253 4.02 12.04 -11.84
CA PHE A 253 4.96 13.08 -11.86
C PHE A 253 4.34 14.26 -12.60
N ILE A 254 4.37 15.42 -11.97
CA ILE A 254 3.92 16.67 -12.54
C ILE A 254 5.12 17.33 -13.19
N SER A 255 5.20 17.31 -14.51
CA SER A 255 6.22 18.01 -15.30
C SER A 255 5.59 19.14 -16.09
N ALA A 256 4.94 20.06 -15.40
CA ALA A 256 4.20 21.10 -16.08
C ALA A 256 5.04 22.35 -16.36
N PHE A 257 6.09 22.60 -15.56
CA PHE A 257 6.80 23.90 -15.58
C PHE A 257 8.32 23.73 -15.69
N GLY A 258 8.79 22.56 -16.16
CA GLY A 258 10.24 22.23 -16.19
C GLY A 258 10.78 21.71 -14.86
N GLU A 259 9.94 21.62 -13.85
CA GLU A 259 10.22 20.98 -12.56
C GLU A 259 9.60 19.57 -12.54
N HIS A 260 10.28 18.67 -11.87
CA HIS A 260 9.87 17.28 -11.76
C HIS A 260 9.42 16.99 -10.33
N VAL A 261 8.13 17.20 -10.04
CA VAL A 261 7.53 16.96 -8.74
C VAL A 261 6.98 15.53 -8.68
N ILE A 262 7.54 14.70 -7.83
CA ILE A 262 7.11 13.31 -7.62
C ILE A 262 6.14 13.19 -6.45
N GLY A 263 5.34 12.12 -6.40
CA GLY A 263 4.34 11.89 -5.35
C GLY A 263 4.88 12.03 -3.93
N LYS A 264 6.13 11.59 -3.68
CA LYS A 264 6.81 11.75 -2.38
C LYS A 264 6.97 13.22 -1.96
N GLU A 265 7.26 14.11 -2.89
CA GLU A 265 7.42 15.54 -2.62
C GLU A 265 6.08 16.18 -2.33
N VAL A 266 5.06 15.80 -3.08
CA VAL A 266 3.66 16.20 -2.86
C VAL A 266 3.17 15.77 -1.49
N GLU A 267 3.31 14.48 -1.15
CA GLU A 267 2.94 13.94 0.16
C GLU A 267 3.70 14.63 1.30
N LYS A 268 5.02 14.85 1.10
CA LYS A 268 5.85 15.54 2.09
C LYS A 268 5.38 16.98 2.30
N ALA A 269 5.14 17.74 1.22
CA ALA A 269 4.69 19.12 1.31
C ALA A 269 3.38 19.25 2.09
N LEU A 270 2.40 18.36 1.80
CA LEU A 270 1.15 18.32 2.55
C LEU A 270 1.36 17.97 4.03
N ASN A 271 2.12 16.90 4.30
CA ASN A 271 2.40 16.48 5.67
C ASN A 271 3.14 17.55 6.50
N ASP A 272 4.12 18.24 5.90
CA ASP A 272 4.84 19.32 6.56
C ASP A 272 3.90 20.54 6.82
N ALA A 273 2.99 20.82 5.89
CA ALA A 273 2.05 21.94 6.02
C ALA A 273 0.99 21.72 7.11
N ILE A 274 0.50 20.47 7.30
CA ILE A 274 -0.49 20.16 8.35
C ILE A 274 0.16 19.78 9.69
N LYS A 275 1.47 19.67 9.75
CA LYS A 275 2.19 19.30 10.96
C LYS A 275 1.99 20.33 12.08
N GLY A 276 1.47 19.87 13.22
CA GLY A 276 1.17 20.71 14.37
C GLY A 276 -0.16 21.49 14.27
N THR A 277 -0.96 21.21 13.26
CA THR A 277 -2.35 21.66 13.16
C THR A 277 -3.30 20.54 13.61
N ASN A 278 -4.59 20.87 13.79
CA ASN A 278 -5.65 19.88 14.00
C ASN A 278 -6.32 19.44 12.69
N THR A 279 -5.70 19.77 11.56
CA THR A 279 -6.23 19.47 10.23
C THR A 279 -5.99 18.00 9.88
N ASN A 280 -7.04 17.27 9.60
CA ASN A 280 -6.99 15.90 9.08
C ASN A 280 -7.42 15.90 7.62
N VAL A 281 -6.63 15.23 6.78
CA VAL A 281 -6.90 15.08 5.36
C VAL A 281 -7.37 13.68 5.07
N SER A 282 -8.55 13.53 4.45
CA SER A 282 -9.09 12.24 4.02
C SER A 282 -8.47 11.78 2.71
N GLU A 283 -8.49 12.68 1.72
CA GLU A 283 -7.98 12.42 0.37
C GLU A 283 -7.41 13.71 -0.21
N PHE A 284 -6.47 13.58 -1.14
CA PHE A 284 -5.99 14.73 -1.91
C PHE A 284 -5.52 14.31 -3.29
N THR A 285 -5.54 15.27 -4.21
CA THR A 285 -4.92 15.15 -5.52
C THR A 285 -4.32 16.48 -5.95
N VAL A 286 -3.30 16.42 -6.80
CA VAL A 286 -2.64 17.62 -7.34
C VAL A 286 -2.62 17.53 -8.85
N ALA A 287 -3.01 18.61 -9.50
CA ALA A 287 -3.03 18.71 -10.96
C ALA A 287 -2.28 19.97 -11.41
N PRO A 288 -1.53 19.91 -12.54
CA PRO A 288 -0.91 21.10 -13.07
C PRO A 288 -1.94 21.95 -13.84
N GLN A 289 -2.11 23.21 -13.47
CA GLN A 289 -2.84 24.18 -14.25
C GLN A 289 -1.87 24.87 -15.20
N VAL A 290 -1.74 24.31 -16.41
CA VAL A 290 -0.75 24.76 -17.41
C VAL A 290 -1.17 26.01 -18.18
N ASN A 291 -2.47 26.28 -18.32
CA ASN A 291 -3.04 27.43 -19.01
C ASN A 291 -4.09 28.11 -18.13
N PRO A 292 -3.72 28.74 -17.01
CA PRO A 292 -4.67 29.47 -16.19
C PRO A 292 -5.25 30.68 -16.96
N PRO A 293 -6.49 31.09 -16.68
CA PRO A 293 -7.09 32.25 -17.31
C PRO A 293 -6.30 33.56 -17.05
N GLU A 294 -5.65 33.65 -15.88
CA GLU A 294 -4.80 34.76 -15.44
C GLU A 294 -3.61 34.22 -14.64
N GLY A 295 -2.48 34.90 -14.70
CA GLY A 295 -1.27 34.58 -13.93
C GLY A 295 -0.34 33.55 -14.60
N LEU A 296 0.59 33.03 -13.80
CA LEU A 296 1.53 31.99 -14.21
C LEU A 296 0.91 30.57 -13.99
N PRO A 297 1.38 29.55 -14.73
CA PRO A 297 1.04 28.17 -14.42
C PRO A 297 1.33 27.82 -12.96
N TYR A 298 0.49 26.95 -12.35
CA TYR A 298 0.60 26.58 -10.94
C TYR A 298 0.12 25.13 -10.71
N HIS A 299 0.45 24.58 -9.52
CA HIS A 299 -0.09 23.33 -9.04
C HIS A 299 -1.41 23.58 -8.30
N GLU A 300 -2.49 23.00 -8.78
CA GLU A 300 -3.81 23.07 -8.18
C GLU A 300 -4.01 21.88 -7.25
N TRP A 301 -4.30 22.14 -5.99
CA TRP A 301 -4.50 21.14 -4.97
C TRP A 301 -5.98 20.97 -4.68
N PHE A 302 -6.47 19.74 -4.75
CA PHE A 302 -7.80 19.36 -4.33
C PHE A 302 -7.64 18.51 -3.07
N ILE A 303 -8.07 19.04 -1.93
CA ILE A 303 -7.89 18.40 -0.62
C ILE A 303 -9.26 18.23 0.03
N GLU A 304 -9.58 17.03 0.45
CA GLU A 304 -10.74 16.69 1.25
C GLU A 304 -10.34 16.67 2.72
N PHE A 305 -10.94 17.54 3.52
CA PHE A 305 -10.71 17.66 4.95
C PHE A 305 -11.79 16.91 5.73
N GLU A 306 -11.41 16.24 6.83
CA GLU A 306 -12.36 15.62 7.75
C GLU A 306 -13.06 16.63 8.66
N ASN A 307 -12.40 17.76 8.93
CA ASN A 307 -12.90 18.86 9.73
C ASN A 307 -12.94 20.14 8.88
N GLU A 308 -13.79 21.09 9.24
CA GLU A 308 -13.74 22.42 8.61
C GLU A 308 -12.35 23.03 8.82
N GLU A 309 -11.72 23.44 7.72
CA GLU A 309 -10.44 24.12 7.78
C GLU A 309 -10.65 25.60 8.12
N GLU A 310 -9.94 26.08 9.14
CA GLU A 310 -10.07 27.48 9.59
C GLU A 310 -9.35 28.48 8.64
N ASN A 311 -8.35 28.03 7.82
CA ASN A 311 -7.56 28.95 6.98
C ASN A 311 -6.88 28.30 5.77
N SER A 312 -7.62 28.09 4.68
CA SER A 312 -7.11 27.49 3.42
C SER A 312 -5.95 28.28 2.80
N ASN A 313 -5.91 29.62 2.96
CA ASN A 313 -4.82 30.44 2.40
C ASN A 313 -3.50 30.23 3.16
N GLU A 314 -3.55 30.01 4.47
CA GLU A 314 -2.35 29.71 5.27
C GLU A 314 -1.81 28.33 4.92
N LEU A 315 -2.69 27.33 4.75
CA LEU A 315 -2.31 26.00 4.32
C LEU A 315 -1.67 26.02 2.93
N ALA A 316 -2.28 26.71 1.97
CA ALA A 316 -1.73 26.86 0.63
C ALA A 316 -0.32 27.47 0.66
N SER A 317 -0.10 28.52 1.46
CA SER A 317 1.22 29.15 1.61
C SER A 317 2.25 28.20 2.25
N LYS A 318 1.86 27.35 3.20
CA LYS A 318 2.75 26.35 3.82
C LYS A 318 3.09 25.24 2.85
N ILE A 319 2.14 24.77 2.05
CA ILE A 319 2.37 23.78 1.00
C ILE A 319 3.36 24.31 -0.02
N ASP A 320 3.14 25.52 -0.52
CA ASP A 320 3.99 26.18 -1.51
C ASP A 320 5.43 26.38 -1.00
N ALA A 321 5.59 26.74 0.27
CA ALA A 321 6.92 26.85 0.91
C ALA A 321 7.64 25.52 1.12
N SER A 322 6.92 24.38 1.04
CA SER A 322 7.44 23.02 1.28
C SER A 322 7.66 22.23 -0.01
N MET A 323 7.13 22.72 -1.14
CA MET A 323 7.35 22.19 -2.49
C MET A 323 8.71 22.65 -3.05
#